data_0783c32e7e9758ae8e51faa7b6590120
#
_entry.id   0783c32e7e9758ae8e51faa7b6590120
#
_cell.length_a   1.000
_cell.length_b   1.000
_cell.length_c   1.000
_cell.angle_alpha   90.00
_cell.angle_beta   90.00
_cell.angle_gamma   90.00
#
_symmetry.space_group_name_H-M   'P 1'
#
loop_
_entity.id
_entity.type
_entity.pdbx_description
1 polymer ?
#
loop_
_entity_poly.entity_id
_entity_poly.type
_entity_poly.pdbx_seq_one_letter_code
_entity_poly.pdbx_strand_id
1 'polypeptide(L)' 'MNELFFETTSGGVTVRVPEDSNLDVEARTTAGRVQTDFNLNGEGTGQLDGRVNNGGVRLVLETVSGGINLTAQ' A
#
# COMPACT_ATOMS: atom_id res chain seq x y z
N MET A 1 10.89 9.64 13.47
CA MET A 1 10.40 9.54 12.10
C MET A 1 10.47 8.11 11.58
N ASN A 2 9.38 7.62 11.02
CA ASN A 2 9.30 6.24 10.56
C ASN A 2 8.83 6.18 9.13
N GLU A 3 9.52 5.41 8.34
CA GLU A 3 9.17 5.20 6.96
C GLU A 3 9.42 3.75 6.61
N LEU A 4 8.43 3.14 5.98
CA LEU A 4 8.54 1.76 5.52
C LEU A 4 8.51 1.76 4.00
N PHE A 5 9.44 1.06 3.41
CA PHE A 5 9.57 1.00 1.97
C PHE A 5 9.69 -0.46 1.55
N PHE A 6 8.78 -0.91 0.71
CA PHE A 6 8.79 -2.26 0.16
C PHE A 6 8.84 -2.18 -1.35
N GLU A 7 9.79 -2.86 -1.94
CA GLU A 7 9.99 -2.83 -3.37
C GLU A 7 10.25 -4.23 -3.89
N THR A 8 9.62 -4.58 -5.00
CA THR A 8 9.88 -5.84 -5.66
C THR A 8 9.78 -5.64 -7.16
N THR A 9 10.51 -6.46 -7.91
CA THR A 9 10.44 -6.39 -9.37
C THR A 9 9.29 -7.24 -9.88
N SER A 10 9.08 -8.39 -9.26
CA SER A 10 8.13 -9.37 -9.77
C SER A 10 7.50 -10.09 -8.59
N GLY A 11 6.21 -10.34 -8.70
CA GLY A 11 5.47 -11.03 -7.65
C GLY A 11 4.61 -10.09 -6.87
N GLY A 12 3.79 -10.63 -5.99
CA GLY A 12 2.87 -9.86 -5.19
C GLY A 12 3.49 -9.35 -3.91
N VAL A 13 2.98 -8.24 -3.43
CA VAL A 13 3.33 -7.71 -2.12
C VAL A 13 2.09 -7.70 -1.27
N THR A 14 2.15 -8.34 -0.11
CA THR A 14 1.05 -8.33 0.83
C THR A 14 1.55 -7.77 2.15
N VAL A 15 0.90 -6.73 2.62
CA VAL A 15 1.24 -6.10 3.88
C VAL A 15 0.01 -6.08 4.76
N ARG A 16 0.17 -6.52 5.99
CA ARG A 16 -0.90 -6.47 6.99
C ARG A 16 -0.53 -5.48 8.07
N VAL A 17 -1.46 -4.63 8.39
CA VAL A 17 -1.26 -3.67 9.46
C VAL A 17 -2.50 -3.65 10.34
N PRO A 18 -2.37 -3.29 11.61
CA PRO A 18 -3.55 -3.12 12.46
C PRO A 18 -4.45 -2.04 11.87
N GLU A 19 -5.76 -2.22 11.99
CA GLU A 19 -6.69 -1.29 11.38
C GLU A 19 -6.69 0.07 12.06
N ASP A 20 -6.12 0.16 13.25
CA ASP A 20 -5.99 1.44 13.95
C ASP A 20 -4.61 2.10 13.74
N SER A 21 -3.86 1.61 12.77
CA SER A 21 -2.58 2.21 12.45
C SER A 21 -2.77 3.59 11.81
N ASN A 22 -1.81 4.46 12.04
CA ASN A 22 -1.79 5.78 11.41
C ASN A 22 -0.73 5.77 10.32
N LEU A 23 -1.17 5.77 9.07
CA LEU A 23 -0.27 5.58 7.93
C LEU A 23 -0.57 6.57 6.83
N ASP A 24 0.49 7.01 6.17
CA ASP A 24 0.41 7.66 4.87
C ASP A 24 0.84 6.63 3.85
N VAL A 25 -0.10 6.17 3.04
CA VAL A 25 0.13 5.05 2.14
C VAL A 25 0.35 5.54 0.72
N GLU A 26 1.37 5.00 0.09
CA GLU A 26 1.61 5.23 -1.32
C GLU A 26 2.00 3.89 -1.93
N ALA A 27 1.21 3.39 -2.86
CA ALA A 27 1.45 2.10 -3.49
C ALA A 27 1.39 2.26 -4.99
N ARG A 28 2.28 1.58 -5.69
CA ARG A 28 2.40 1.73 -7.13
C ARG A 28 2.82 0.41 -7.75
N THR A 29 2.18 0.07 -8.86
CA THR A 29 2.62 -1.06 -9.66
C THR A 29 2.55 -0.68 -11.14
N THR A 30 3.49 -1.17 -11.92
CA THR A 30 3.49 -0.91 -13.36
C THR A 30 2.52 -1.85 -14.06
N ALA A 31 2.51 -3.11 -13.67
CA ALA A 31 1.61 -4.10 -14.27
C ALA A 31 0.98 -4.92 -13.15
N GLY A 32 -0.27 -4.64 -12.85
CA GLY A 32 -0.97 -5.32 -11.77
C GLY A 32 -1.99 -4.39 -11.15
N ARG A 33 -2.46 -4.77 -9.99
CA ARG A 33 -3.49 -4.02 -9.29
C ARG A 33 -3.11 -3.83 -7.84
N VAL A 34 -3.57 -2.73 -7.27
CA VAL A 34 -3.40 -2.45 -5.86
C VAL A 34 -4.76 -2.60 -5.18
N GLN A 35 -4.81 -3.39 -4.14
CA GLN A 35 -6.04 -3.62 -3.38
C GLN A 35 -5.80 -3.36 -1.90
N THR A 36 -6.84 -2.94 -1.21
CA THR A 36 -6.72 -2.60 0.20
C THR A 36 -8.06 -2.79 0.90
N ASP A 37 -7.99 -3.08 2.20
CA ASP A 37 -9.17 -3.10 3.06
C ASP A 37 -9.46 -1.71 3.61
N PHE A 38 -8.57 -0.76 3.40
CA PHE A 38 -8.74 0.60 3.87
C PHE A 38 -9.42 1.44 2.80
N ASN A 39 -9.98 2.55 3.23
CA ASN A 39 -10.69 3.45 2.33
C ASN A 39 -9.71 4.46 1.73
N LEU A 40 -8.99 4.02 0.71
CA LEU A 40 -7.96 4.83 0.06
C LEU A 40 -8.32 5.10 -1.39
N ASN A 41 -7.66 6.06 -1.98
CA ASN A 41 -7.89 6.46 -3.36
C ASN A 41 -7.10 5.57 -4.33
N GLY A 42 -7.76 5.14 -5.39
CA GLY A 42 -7.09 4.44 -6.47
C GLY A 42 -7.14 2.93 -6.38
N GLU A 43 -7.95 2.39 -5.50
CA GLU A 43 -8.07 0.95 -5.36
C GLU A 43 -8.49 0.32 -6.68
N GLY A 44 -7.82 -0.77 -7.05
CA GLY A 44 -8.13 -1.47 -8.29
C GLY A 44 -7.37 -0.97 -9.50
N THR A 45 -6.55 0.06 -9.32
CA THR A 45 -5.72 0.60 -10.39
C THR A 45 -4.25 0.29 -10.09
N GLY A 46 -3.36 0.86 -10.88
CA GLY A 46 -1.93 0.68 -10.68
C GLY A 46 -1.31 1.61 -9.66
N GLN A 47 -2.11 2.44 -9.02
CA GLN A 47 -1.59 3.40 -8.05
C GLN A 47 -2.63 3.64 -6.98
N LEU A 48 -2.17 3.64 -5.74
CA LEU A 48 -3.03 3.83 -4.59
C LEU A 48 -2.35 4.81 -3.64
N ASP A 49 -3.08 5.80 -3.15
CA ASP A 49 -2.55 6.69 -2.15
C ASP A 49 -3.65 7.14 -1.20
N GLY A 50 -3.24 7.61 -0.04
CA GLY A 50 -4.17 8.12 0.94
C GLY A 50 -3.62 7.98 2.33
N ARG A 51 -4.48 8.29 3.29
CA ARG A 51 -4.14 8.18 4.70
C ARG A 51 -5.03 7.17 5.38
N VAL A 52 -4.42 6.41 6.27
CA VAL A 52 -5.14 5.54 7.18
C VAL A 52 -5.20 6.28 8.51
N ASN A 53 -6.41 6.53 8.98
CA ASN A 53 -6.66 7.31 10.19
C ASN A 53 -6.07 8.72 10.05
N ASN A 54 -5.15 9.11 10.91
CA ASN A 54 -4.61 10.47 10.90
C ASN A 54 -3.29 10.58 10.15
N GLY A 55 -2.80 9.48 9.59
CA GLY A 55 -1.49 9.49 8.99
C GLY A 55 -0.40 9.43 10.04
N GLY A 56 0.83 9.46 9.63
CA GLY A 56 1.98 9.40 10.55
C GLY A 56 3.14 8.68 9.93
N VAL A 57 3.10 7.36 9.93
CA VAL A 57 4.17 6.56 9.32
C VAL A 57 3.95 6.51 7.81
N ARG A 58 5.00 6.80 7.07
CA ARG A 58 4.93 6.73 5.63
C ARG A 58 5.18 5.30 5.17
N LEU A 59 4.25 4.75 4.41
CA LEU A 59 4.35 3.41 3.89
C LEU A 59 4.37 3.48 2.37
N VAL A 60 5.45 3.05 1.76
CA VAL A 60 5.62 3.07 0.32
C VAL A 60 5.75 1.64 -0.17
N LEU A 61 4.90 1.27 -1.11
CA LEU A 61 4.90 -0.05 -1.72
C LEU A 61 5.06 0.12 -3.22
N GLU A 62 6.00 -0.62 -3.80
CA GLU A 62 6.29 -0.47 -5.21
C GLU A 62 6.63 -1.82 -5.82
N THR A 63 6.04 -2.11 -6.97
CA THR A 63 6.39 -3.30 -7.72
C THR A 63 6.29 -3.00 -9.21
N VAL A 64 7.09 -3.69 -9.99
CA VAL A 64 7.01 -3.56 -11.44
C VAL A 64 5.91 -4.46 -11.97
N SER A 65 5.85 -5.69 -11.51
CA SER A 65 4.89 -6.67 -12.01
C SER A 65 4.31 -7.44 -10.83
N GLY A 66 3.00 -7.47 -10.75
CA GLY A 66 2.32 -8.18 -9.68
C GLY A 66 1.37 -7.28 -8.94
N GLY A 67 0.63 -7.83 -8.01
CA GLY A 67 -0.35 -7.10 -7.23
C GLY A 67 0.19 -6.62 -5.90
N ILE A 68 -0.45 -5.62 -5.37
CA ILE A 68 -0.17 -5.13 -4.02
C ILE A 68 -1.44 -5.26 -3.21
N ASN A 69 -1.35 -5.88 -2.05
CA ASN A 69 -2.46 -6.01 -1.12
C ASN A 69 -2.08 -5.40 0.20
N LEU A 70 -2.83 -4.40 0.62
CA LEU A 70 -2.67 -3.80 1.94
C LEU A 70 -3.92 -4.14 2.74
N THR A 71 -3.76 -4.98 3.72
CA THR A 71 -4.92 -5.50 4.44
C THR A 71 -4.88 -5.08 5.91
N ALA A 72 -6.07 -5.05 6.49
CA ALA A 72 -6.22 -4.80 7.92
C ALA A 72 -6.19 -6.11 8.67
N GLN A 73 -5.54 -6.09 9.80
CA GLN A 73 -5.54 -7.25 10.70
C GLN A 73 -6.82 -7.33 11.47
#